data_2248d3351b5c8b5ecc1b76764bd824d8
#
_entry.id   2248d3351b5c8b5ecc1b76764bd824d8
#
_cell.length_a   1.000
_cell.length_b   1.000
_cell.length_c   1.000
_cell.angle_alpha   90.00
_cell.angle_beta   90.00
_cell.angle_gamma   90.00
#
_symmetry.space_group_name_H-M   'P 1'
#
loop_
_entity.id
_entity.type
_entity.pdbx_description
1 polymer ?
#
loop_
_entity_poly.entity_id
_entity_poly.type
_entity_poly.pdbx_seq_one_letter_code
_entity_poly.pdbx_strand_id
1 'polypeptide(L)'
;MKIDFYYWGSICPITTEILNLMSEYEDKVDIYLHDISNDSESCKINKIFFPFLTVLNEVNRFYSPISRKFMEEIAVGNIPKEKPFIPKLGTKIISETIKPIRKDNYIFASKCTSRKNCLGCGSKIDMYNSMNEEIYGFINVLGNELLGGAEFVPSKYVPYDIPKDEDIAFITCVYLSNKEYDYKSAPLKALENYLGINYKKVLVISDEFGVFPNGNLDFFLKNSYVDEGIIFEDSYCKLHLMSKLL
;
A
#
# COMPACT_ATOMS: atom_id res chain seq x y z
N MET A 1 -25.75 -8.06 -7.89
CA MET A 1 -24.77 -8.41 -6.84
C MET A 1 -24.37 -7.18 -6.08
N LYS A 2 -24.01 -7.32 -4.81
CA LYS A 2 -23.57 -6.20 -3.95
C LYS A 2 -22.05 -6.18 -3.83
N ILE A 3 -21.43 -5.03 -4.06
CA ILE A 3 -20.02 -4.76 -3.79
C ILE A 3 -19.92 -3.73 -2.66
N ASP A 4 -19.19 -4.04 -1.61
CA ASP A 4 -18.66 -3.08 -0.65
C ASP A 4 -17.19 -2.86 -0.96
N PHE A 5 -16.80 -1.65 -1.35
CA PHE A 5 -15.42 -1.29 -1.66
C PHE A 5 -14.88 -0.34 -0.59
N TYR A 6 -13.97 -0.85 0.21
CA TYR A 6 -13.28 -0.10 1.25
C TYR A 6 -11.95 0.42 0.69
N TYR A 7 -11.62 1.69 0.94
CA TYR A 7 -10.37 2.28 0.48
C TYR A 7 -9.86 3.36 1.44
N TRP A 8 -8.56 3.39 1.64
CA TRP A 8 -7.91 4.41 2.44
C TRP A 8 -7.59 5.63 1.58
N GLY A 9 -8.58 6.47 1.34
CA GLY A 9 -8.44 7.69 0.56
C GLY A 9 -7.62 7.48 -0.72
N SER A 10 -6.64 8.33 -0.92
CA SER A 10 -5.74 8.30 -2.07
C SER A 10 -4.35 7.75 -1.75
N ILE A 11 -4.16 7.03 -0.64
CA ILE A 11 -2.84 6.47 -0.26
C ILE A 11 -2.25 5.57 -1.35
N CYS A 12 -3.09 4.81 -2.04
CA CYS A 12 -2.72 4.06 -3.22
C CYS A 12 -3.28 4.73 -4.49
N PRO A 13 -2.44 5.15 -5.45
CA PRO A 13 -2.92 5.85 -6.64
C PRO A 13 -3.82 4.97 -7.55
N ILE A 14 -3.79 3.63 -7.39
CA ILE A 14 -4.67 2.71 -8.12
C ILE A 14 -6.13 2.87 -7.69
N THR A 15 -6.40 3.35 -6.47
CA THR A 15 -7.76 3.55 -5.96
C THR A 15 -8.61 4.41 -6.90
N THR A 16 -8.06 5.50 -7.43
CA THR A 16 -8.78 6.36 -8.39
C THR A 16 -9.19 5.61 -9.66
N GLU A 17 -8.33 4.74 -10.17
CA GLU A 17 -8.64 3.93 -11.35
C GLU A 17 -9.76 2.92 -11.06
N ILE A 18 -9.77 2.33 -9.85
CA ILE A 18 -10.81 1.40 -9.43
C ILE A 18 -12.15 2.14 -9.28
N LEU A 19 -12.17 3.30 -8.63
CA LEU A 19 -13.38 4.11 -8.46
C LEU A 19 -13.98 4.52 -9.82
N ASN A 20 -13.14 4.97 -10.76
CA ASN A 20 -13.60 5.31 -12.11
C ASN A 20 -14.14 4.08 -12.84
N LEU A 21 -13.51 2.92 -12.71
CA LEU A 21 -14.00 1.68 -13.31
C LEU A 21 -15.35 1.27 -12.70
N MET A 22 -15.50 1.35 -11.38
CA MET A 22 -16.75 0.99 -10.69
C MET A 22 -17.91 1.87 -11.13
N SER A 23 -17.70 3.18 -11.33
CA SER A 23 -18.75 4.08 -11.78
C SER A 23 -19.35 3.72 -13.14
N GLU A 24 -18.61 2.99 -13.99
CA GLU A 24 -19.13 2.50 -15.28
C GLU A 24 -20.13 1.33 -15.11
N TYR A 25 -20.30 0.79 -13.91
CA TYR A 25 -21.14 -0.39 -13.63
C TYR A 25 -22.24 -0.15 -12.58
N GLU A 26 -22.45 1.08 -12.13
CA GLU A 26 -23.46 1.43 -11.12
C GLU A 26 -24.90 1.10 -11.54
N ASP A 27 -25.17 1.02 -12.84
CA ASP A 27 -26.46 0.58 -13.40
C ASP A 27 -26.66 -0.94 -13.41
N LYS A 28 -25.61 -1.74 -13.14
CA LYS A 28 -25.60 -3.22 -13.25
C LYS A 28 -25.31 -3.93 -11.94
N VAL A 29 -24.66 -3.24 -11.01
CA VAL A 29 -24.15 -3.80 -9.75
C VAL A 29 -24.41 -2.81 -8.62
N ASP A 30 -24.90 -3.28 -7.48
CA ASP A 30 -25.08 -2.46 -6.29
C ASP A 30 -23.70 -2.19 -5.66
N ILE A 31 -23.17 -0.98 -5.82
CA ILE A 31 -21.82 -0.60 -5.37
C ILE A 31 -21.90 0.37 -4.20
N TYR A 32 -21.26 0.03 -3.10
CA TYR A 32 -21.14 0.86 -1.89
C TYR A 32 -19.66 1.20 -1.66
N LEU A 33 -19.36 2.50 -1.63
CA LEU A 33 -18.00 3.03 -1.49
C LEU A 33 -17.78 3.48 -0.04
N HIS A 34 -16.72 3.01 0.59
CA HIS A 34 -16.38 3.27 2.00
C HIS A 34 -14.96 3.85 2.08
N ASP A 35 -14.84 5.18 2.22
CA ASP A 35 -13.56 5.81 2.54
C ASP A 35 -13.25 5.59 4.02
N ILE A 36 -12.23 4.78 4.29
CA ILE A 36 -11.82 4.41 5.65
C ILE A 36 -10.77 5.37 6.25
N SER A 37 -10.43 6.46 5.60
CA SER A 37 -9.37 7.39 6.05
C SER A 37 -9.54 7.84 7.50
N ASN A 38 -10.78 8.00 7.96
CA ASN A 38 -11.14 8.40 9.32
C ASN A 38 -12.09 7.41 10.02
N ASP A 39 -12.13 6.15 9.55
CA ASP A 39 -13.05 5.13 10.04
C ASP A 39 -12.28 3.88 10.50
N SER A 40 -11.59 4.02 11.63
CA SER A 40 -10.85 2.92 12.25
C SER A 40 -11.77 1.82 12.79
N GLU A 41 -13.01 2.13 13.13
CA GLU A 41 -13.98 1.14 13.61
C GLU A 41 -14.37 0.18 12.49
N SER A 42 -14.69 0.67 11.30
CA SER A 42 -14.92 -0.18 10.13
C SER A 42 -13.71 -1.04 9.80
N CYS A 43 -12.48 -0.50 9.90
CA CYS A 43 -11.26 -1.28 9.69
C CYS A 43 -11.13 -2.43 10.69
N LYS A 44 -11.42 -2.17 11.96
CA LYS A 44 -11.36 -3.17 13.02
C LYS A 44 -12.41 -4.27 12.83
N ILE A 45 -13.68 -3.88 12.62
CA ILE A 45 -14.79 -4.82 12.42
C ILE A 45 -14.54 -5.70 11.19
N ASN A 46 -14.15 -5.10 10.07
CA ASN A 46 -13.98 -5.79 8.79
C ASN A 46 -12.57 -6.35 8.60
N LYS A 47 -11.67 -6.24 9.59
CA LYS A 47 -10.28 -6.71 9.50
C LYS A 47 -9.58 -6.21 8.23
N ILE A 48 -9.58 -4.88 8.02
CA ILE A 48 -9.00 -4.24 6.86
C ILE A 48 -7.57 -3.82 7.18
N PHE A 49 -6.61 -4.32 6.38
CA PHE A 49 -5.17 -4.04 6.51
C PHE A 49 -4.51 -3.71 5.16
N PHE A 50 -5.29 -3.62 4.10
CA PHE A 50 -4.85 -3.26 2.76
C PHE A 50 -5.31 -1.84 2.41
N PRO A 51 -4.60 -1.13 1.50
CA PRO A 51 -5.01 0.21 1.08
C PRO A 51 -6.38 0.25 0.39
N PHE A 52 -6.86 -0.91 -0.07
CA PHE A 52 -8.22 -1.14 -0.53
C PHE A 52 -8.60 -2.62 -0.35
N LEU A 53 -9.90 -2.86 -0.21
CA LEU A 53 -10.51 -4.19 -0.11
C LEU A 53 -11.85 -4.16 -0.81
N THR A 54 -12.11 -5.16 -1.66
CA THR A 54 -13.43 -5.40 -2.24
C THR A 54 -14.10 -6.57 -1.55
N VAL A 55 -15.32 -6.40 -1.08
CA VAL A 55 -16.13 -7.46 -0.50
C VAL A 55 -17.37 -7.66 -1.36
N LEU A 56 -17.54 -8.86 -1.91
CA LEU A 56 -18.68 -9.22 -2.75
C LEU A 56 -19.67 -10.03 -1.94
N ASN A 57 -20.93 -9.57 -1.92
CA ASN A 57 -22.04 -10.22 -1.21
C ASN A 57 -21.70 -10.53 0.26
N GLU A 58 -20.99 -9.61 0.94
CA GLU A 58 -20.62 -9.68 2.36
C GLU A 58 -19.68 -10.84 2.77
N VAL A 59 -19.27 -11.69 1.81
CA VAL A 59 -18.52 -12.94 2.10
C VAL A 59 -17.20 -13.00 1.35
N ASN A 60 -17.20 -12.72 0.04
CA ASN A 60 -16.02 -12.95 -0.79
C ASN A 60 -15.12 -11.72 -0.77
N ARG A 61 -13.91 -11.88 -0.29
CA ARG A 61 -12.90 -10.82 -0.15
C ARG A 61 -11.91 -10.87 -1.31
N PHE A 62 -11.57 -9.70 -1.87
CA PHE A 62 -10.61 -9.54 -2.96
C PHE A 62 -9.66 -8.41 -2.63
N TYR A 63 -8.37 -8.69 -2.72
CA TYR A 63 -7.29 -7.79 -2.30
C TYR A 63 -6.51 -7.21 -3.48
N SER A 64 -6.65 -7.78 -4.68
CA SER A 64 -6.03 -7.27 -5.89
C SER A 64 -6.81 -6.11 -6.49
N PRO A 65 -6.16 -5.22 -7.27
CA PRO A 65 -6.86 -4.19 -8.03
C PRO A 65 -7.90 -4.79 -8.97
N ILE A 66 -9.12 -4.28 -8.90
CA ILE A 66 -10.22 -4.72 -9.76
C ILE A 66 -9.90 -4.40 -11.21
N SER A 67 -10.16 -5.34 -12.10
CA SER A 67 -10.05 -5.20 -13.55
C SER A 67 -11.43 -5.08 -14.21
N ARG A 68 -11.47 -4.59 -15.46
CA ARG A 68 -12.71 -4.58 -16.25
C ARG A 68 -13.32 -5.98 -16.37
N LYS A 69 -12.51 -7.01 -16.61
CA LYS A 69 -12.97 -8.40 -16.66
C LYS A 69 -13.63 -8.84 -15.34
N PHE A 70 -13.08 -8.43 -14.20
CA PHE A 70 -13.66 -8.70 -12.88
C PHE A 70 -15.07 -8.10 -12.77
N MET A 71 -15.26 -6.84 -13.18
CA MET A 71 -16.56 -6.18 -13.16
C MET A 71 -17.57 -6.81 -14.16
N GLU A 72 -17.10 -7.24 -15.34
CA GLU A 72 -17.92 -7.95 -16.31
C GLU A 72 -18.44 -9.28 -15.77
N GLU A 73 -17.60 -10.07 -15.07
CA GLU A 73 -18.03 -11.31 -14.43
C GLU A 73 -19.11 -11.06 -13.37
N ILE A 74 -18.94 -10.04 -12.52
CA ILE A 74 -19.93 -9.68 -11.49
C ILE A 74 -21.24 -9.19 -12.13
N ALA A 75 -21.18 -8.38 -13.18
CA ALA A 75 -22.36 -7.84 -13.85
C ALA A 75 -23.26 -8.92 -14.45
N VAL A 76 -22.70 -10.10 -14.80
CA VAL A 76 -23.47 -11.25 -15.28
C VAL A 76 -23.77 -12.30 -14.20
N GLY A 77 -23.49 -11.97 -12.93
CA GLY A 77 -23.85 -12.84 -11.80
C GLY A 77 -22.80 -13.89 -11.41
N ASN A 78 -21.59 -13.83 -11.96
CA ASN A 78 -20.49 -14.74 -11.62
C ASN A 78 -19.64 -14.20 -10.47
N ILE A 79 -19.09 -15.09 -9.64
CA ILE A 79 -18.09 -14.75 -8.63
C ILE A 79 -16.70 -14.93 -9.26
N PRO A 80 -15.92 -13.83 -9.43
CA PRO A 80 -14.59 -13.91 -9.98
C PRO A 80 -13.66 -14.75 -9.10
N LYS A 81 -12.62 -15.33 -9.70
CA LYS A 81 -11.58 -16.06 -8.98
C LYS A 81 -10.32 -15.21 -8.94
N GLU A 82 -9.86 -14.88 -7.73
CA GLU A 82 -8.59 -14.22 -7.51
C GLU A 82 -7.50 -15.25 -7.23
N LYS A 83 -6.29 -14.96 -7.74
CA LYS A 83 -5.08 -15.68 -7.36
C LYS A 83 -4.07 -14.70 -6.81
N PRO A 84 -3.42 -15.02 -5.69
CA PRO A 84 -2.35 -14.18 -5.15
C PRO A 84 -1.27 -13.93 -6.22
N PHE A 85 -0.92 -12.67 -6.42
CA PHE A 85 0.20 -12.29 -7.25
C PHE A 85 1.43 -12.07 -6.37
N ILE A 86 2.38 -13.01 -6.43
CA ILE A 86 3.64 -12.93 -5.69
C ILE A 86 4.74 -12.49 -6.65
N PRO A 87 5.24 -11.25 -6.55
CA PRO A 87 6.30 -10.77 -7.42
C PRO A 87 7.63 -11.47 -7.08
N LYS A 88 8.34 -11.91 -8.11
CA LYS A 88 9.75 -12.30 -7.95
C LYS A 88 10.59 -11.05 -7.76
N LEU A 89 11.33 -11.00 -6.68
CA LEU A 89 12.20 -9.88 -6.34
C LEU A 89 13.66 -10.26 -6.57
N GLY A 90 14.42 -9.33 -7.16
CA GLY A 90 15.86 -9.44 -7.22
C GLY A 90 16.47 -9.35 -5.81
N THR A 91 17.57 -10.05 -5.59
CA THR A 91 18.26 -10.08 -4.28
C THR A 91 19.48 -9.16 -4.23
N LYS A 92 20.02 -8.77 -5.38
CA LYS A 92 21.17 -7.86 -5.47
C LYS A 92 20.70 -6.43 -5.24
N ILE A 93 21.10 -5.84 -4.12
CA ILE A 93 20.79 -4.45 -3.79
C ILE A 93 21.52 -3.52 -4.76
N ILE A 94 20.78 -2.63 -5.37
CA ILE A 94 21.28 -1.54 -6.22
C ILE A 94 20.81 -0.22 -5.66
N SER A 95 21.78 0.65 -5.34
CA SER A 95 21.52 2.02 -4.90
C SER A 95 22.11 2.96 -5.94
N GLU A 96 21.21 3.60 -6.69
CA GLU A 96 21.55 4.68 -7.59
C GLU A 96 21.48 6.03 -6.85
N THR A 97 20.65 6.97 -7.28
CA THR A 97 20.47 8.21 -6.55
C THR A 97 19.28 8.10 -5.59
N ILE A 98 19.56 8.16 -4.30
CA ILE A 98 18.51 8.20 -3.27
C ILE A 98 18.09 9.65 -3.03
N LYS A 99 16.80 9.94 -3.18
CA LYS A 99 16.22 11.28 -3.00
C LYS A 99 15.04 11.22 -2.03
N PRO A 100 14.87 12.23 -1.14
CA PRO A 100 13.65 12.36 -0.36
C PRO A 100 12.47 12.70 -1.28
N ILE A 101 11.30 12.16 -0.95
CA ILE A 101 10.03 12.53 -1.58
C ILE A 101 9.53 13.78 -0.88
N ARG A 102 9.36 14.86 -1.64
CA ARG A 102 8.84 16.15 -1.19
C ARG A 102 7.74 16.62 -2.14
N LYS A 103 7.07 17.68 -1.75
CA LYS A 103 6.00 18.32 -2.53
C LYS A 103 6.41 18.69 -3.97
N ASP A 104 7.67 19.11 -4.17
CA ASP A 104 8.19 19.58 -5.46
C ASP A 104 8.65 18.46 -6.41
N ASN A 105 8.97 17.27 -5.88
CA ASN A 105 9.46 16.15 -6.70
C ASN A 105 8.56 14.92 -6.66
N TYR A 106 7.37 15.05 -6.09
CA TYR A 106 6.44 13.96 -5.84
C TYR A 106 6.04 13.15 -7.08
N ILE A 107 6.10 13.78 -8.25
CA ILE A 107 5.77 13.15 -9.53
C ILE A 107 6.58 11.86 -9.79
N PHE A 108 7.77 11.74 -9.22
CA PHE A 108 8.56 10.52 -9.32
C PHE A 108 7.91 9.37 -8.53
N ALA A 109 7.49 9.61 -7.28
CA ALA A 109 6.84 8.61 -6.44
C ALA A 109 5.50 8.14 -7.02
N SER A 110 4.83 8.98 -7.79
CA SER A 110 3.58 8.65 -8.45
C SER A 110 3.69 7.50 -9.46
N LYS A 111 4.89 7.17 -9.91
CA LYS A 111 5.18 6.05 -10.83
C LYS A 111 5.36 4.70 -10.11
N CYS A 112 5.06 4.61 -8.82
CA CYS A 112 5.25 3.40 -7.99
C CYS A 112 4.57 2.14 -8.56
N THR A 113 3.50 2.30 -9.36
CA THR A 113 2.79 1.19 -10.00
C THR A 113 3.37 0.79 -11.35
N SER A 114 4.46 1.40 -11.80
CA SER A 114 5.07 1.24 -13.13
C SER A 114 4.10 1.53 -14.29
N ARG A 115 3.00 2.25 -14.04
CA ARG A 115 2.02 2.65 -15.05
C ARG A 115 2.45 3.95 -15.72
N LYS A 116 2.27 4.02 -17.06
CA LYS A 116 2.64 5.22 -17.84
C LYS A 116 1.76 6.42 -17.51
N ASN A 117 0.46 6.18 -17.26
CA ASN A 117 -0.51 7.21 -16.91
C ASN A 117 -1.15 6.83 -15.58
N CYS A 118 -0.85 7.59 -14.55
CA CYS A 118 -1.41 7.38 -13.22
C CYS A 118 -2.46 8.46 -12.94
N LEU A 119 -3.73 8.10 -12.96
CA LEU A 119 -4.84 9.02 -12.71
C LEU A 119 -4.89 9.50 -11.25
N GLY A 120 -4.53 8.63 -10.31
CA GLY A 120 -4.62 8.92 -8.87
C GLY A 120 -3.40 9.63 -8.27
N CYS A 121 -2.41 10.01 -9.08
CA CYS A 121 -1.15 10.56 -8.56
C CYS A 121 -1.33 11.94 -7.93
N GLY A 122 -2.18 12.78 -8.49
CA GLY A 122 -2.51 14.09 -7.91
C GLY A 122 -3.18 13.97 -6.55
N SER A 123 -4.22 13.14 -6.45
CA SER A 123 -4.97 12.92 -5.21
C SER A 123 -4.10 12.35 -4.08
N LYS A 124 -3.11 11.50 -4.41
CA LYS A 124 -2.14 11.01 -3.42
C LYS A 124 -1.28 12.15 -2.88
N ILE A 125 -0.84 13.09 -3.73
CA ILE A 125 -0.10 14.28 -3.31
C ILE A 125 -0.94 15.10 -2.33
N ASP A 126 -2.20 15.35 -2.64
CA ASP A 126 -3.10 16.13 -1.79
C ASP A 126 -3.29 15.48 -0.42
N MET A 127 -3.42 14.16 -0.38
CA MET A 127 -3.51 13.40 0.85
C MET A 127 -2.25 13.56 1.72
N TYR A 128 -1.05 13.42 1.15
CA TYR A 128 0.19 13.62 1.89
C TYR A 128 0.37 15.07 2.37
N ASN A 129 0.00 16.05 1.55
CA ASN A 129 0.05 17.46 1.93
C ASN A 129 -0.82 17.77 3.17
N SER A 130 -1.92 17.03 3.37
CA SER A 130 -2.82 17.19 4.53
C SER A 130 -2.21 16.71 5.85
N MET A 131 -1.15 15.87 5.80
CA MET A 131 -0.51 15.28 6.98
C MET A 131 0.59 16.15 7.59
N ASN A 132 0.88 17.31 6.99
CA ASN A 132 1.85 18.30 7.46
C ASN A 132 3.29 17.78 7.64
N GLU A 133 3.68 16.78 6.86
CA GLU A 133 5.03 16.25 6.80
C GLU A 133 5.83 16.95 5.68
N GLU A 134 7.14 17.21 5.90
CA GLU A 134 8.01 17.79 4.88
C GLU A 134 8.51 16.72 3.89
N ILE A 135 8.78 15.52 4.39
CA ILE A 135 9.29 14.37 3.63
C ILE A 135 8.31 13.22 3.81
N TYR A 136 7.87 12.62 2.72
CA TYR A 136 6.88 11.52 2.70
C TYR A 136 7.52 10.15 2.51
N GLY A 137 8.82 10.09 2.22
CA GLY A 137 9.56 8.88 1.95
C GLY A 137 10.86 9.15 1.20
N PHE A 138 11.43 8.09 0.64
CA PHE A 138 12.64 8.15 -0.19
C PHE A 138 12.46 7.29 -1.43
N ILE A 139 13.05 7.73 -2.53
CA ILE A 139 13.07 7.04 -3.84
C ILE A 139 14.49 6.75 -4.28
N ASN A 140 14.64 5.67 -5.02
CA ASN A 140 15.84 5.27 -5.76
C ASN A 140 15.60 5.57 -7.24
N VAL A 141 16.40 6.43 -7.84
CA VAL A 141 16.20 6.88 -9.21
C VAL A 141 17.49 6.82 -10.03
N LEU A 142 17.35 6.46 -11.31
CA LEU A 142 18.40 6.56 -12.32
C LEU A 142 17.98 7.61 -13.36
N GLY A 143 18.61 8.78 -13.32
CA GLY A 143 18.15 9.92 -14.11
C GLY A 143 16.70 10.30 -13.79
N ASN A 144 15.81 10.11 -14.75
CA ASN A 144 14.36 10.35 -14.62
C ASN A 144 13.54 9.07 -14.42
N GLU A 145 14.19 7.92 -14.27
CA GLU A 145 13.54 6.64 -14.06
C GLU A 145 13.42 6.34 -12.56
N LEU A 146 12.22 6.04 -12.10
CA LEU A 146 11.97 5.52 -10.75
C LEU A 146 12.29 4.03 -10.72
N LEU A 147 13.19 3.61 -9.85
CA LEU A 147 13.57 2.21 -9.67
C LEU A 147 12.83 1.57 -8.50
N GLY A 148 12.68 2.29 -7.40
CA GLY A 148 11.98 1.84 -6.20
C GLY A 148 11.83 2.94 -5.17
N GLY A 149 11.14 2.66 -4.07
CA GLY A 149 10.93 3.64 -3.01
C GLY A 149 10.34 3.04 -1.74
N ALA A 150 10.33 3.87 -0.69
CA ALA A 150 9.68 3.60 0.58
C ALA A 150 8.99 4.86 1.08
N GLU A 151 7.74 4.71 1.53
CA GLU A 151 6.90 5.82 1.97
C GLU A 151 6.30 5.53 3.35
N PHE A 152 5.99 6.58 4.10
CA PHE A 152 5.44 6.47 5.45
C PHE A 152 4.36 7.51 5.71
N VAL A 153 3.64 7.29 6.81
CA VAL A 153 2.80 8.28 7.50
C VAL A 153 2.99 8.15 9.01
N PRO A 154 2.74 9.20 9.81
CA PRO A 154 2.59 9.04 11.25
C PRO A 154 1.50 8.02 11.58
N SER A 155 1.72 7.13 12.56
CA SER A 155 0.79 6.03 12.88
C SER A 155 -0.63 6.50 13.20
N LYS A 156 -0.78 7.72 13.72
CA LYS A 156 -2.09 8.33 14.04
C LYS A 156 -3.02 8.50 12.84
N TYR A 157 -2.47 8.59 11.63
CA TYR A 157 -3.27 8.71 10.39
C TYR A 157 -3.65 7.36 9.77
N VAL A 158 -3.12 6.26 10.32
CA VAL A 158 -3.41 4.92 9.80
C VAL A 158 -4.80 4.47 10.28
N PRO A 159 -5.72 4.09 9.38
CA PRO A 159 -7.05 3.65 9.79
C PRO A 159 -7.06 2.25 10.42
N TYR A 160 -6.03 1.44 10.19
CA TYR A 160 -5.97 0.04 10.63
C TYR A 160 -5.91 -0.11 12.15
N ASP A 161 -6.34 -1.28 12.66
CA ASP A 161 -6.26 -1.66 14.08
C ASP A 161 -4.81 -2.08 14.42
N ILE A 162 -3.94 -1.08 14.56
CA ILE A 162 -2.52 -1.21 14.92
C ILE A 162 -2.17 -0.23 16.04
N PRO A 163 -1.04 -0.40 16.76
CA PRO A 163 -0.56 0.58 17.72
C PRO A 163 -0.36 1.98 17.10
N LYS A 164 -0.83 3.01 17.80
CA LYS A 164 -0.76 4.41 17.37
C LYS A 164 -0.17 5.25 18.48
N ASP A 165 0.85 6.06 18.14
CA ASP A 165 1.46 7.03 19.05
C ASP A 165 2.13 8.13 18.24
N GLU A 166 2.43 9.27 18.89
CA GLU A 166 3.13 10.42 18.28
C GLU A 166 4.58 10.09 17.87
N ASP A 167 5.22 9.12 18.54
CA ASP A 167 6.57 8.68 18.26
C ASP A 167 6.65 7.38 17.42
N ILE A 168 5.52 6.96 16.82
CA ILE A 168 5.44 5.80 15.93
C ILE A 168 5.15 6.24 14.50
N ALA A 169 6.02 5.85 13.56
CA ALA A 169 5.78 5.95 12.12
C ALA A 169 5.23 4.63 11.56
N PHE A 170 4.47 4.69 10.48
CA PHE A 170 3.98 3.52 9.74
C PHE A 170 4.41 3.57 8.28
N ILE A 171 5.10 2.53 7.82
CA ILE A 171 5.46 2.38 6.41
C ILE A 171 4.22 1.96 5.62
N THR A 172 3.77 2.82 4.73
CA THR A 172 2.61 2.59 3.88
C THR A 172 2.92 1.74 2.67
N CYS A 173 4.13 1.90 2.11
CA CYS A 173 4.52 1.20 0.90
C CYS A 173 6.04 1.10 0.77
N VAL A 174 6.54 -0.08 0.41
CA VAL A 174 7.92 -0.30 -0.05
C VAL A 174 7.83 -0.98 -1.41
N TYR A 175 8.17 -0.28 -2.47
CA TYR A 175 7.84 -0.69 -3.83
C TYR A 175 9.04 -0.72 -4.79
N LEU A 176 8.86 -1.48 -5.87
CA LEU A 176 9.74 -1.55 -7.01
C LEU A 176 8.99 -1.17 -8.28
N SER A 177 9.61 -0.36 -9.13
CA SER A 177 9.18 -0.17 -10.52
C SER A 177 9.94 -1.09 -11.49
N ASN A 178 11.08 -1.65 -11.06
CA ASN A 178 11.88 -2.64 -11.80
C ASN A 178 12.13 -3.87 -10.92
N LYS A 179 11.96 -5.08 -11.46
CA LYS A 179 12.01 -6.36 -10.73
C LYS A 179 13.34 -7.12 -10.86
N GLU A 180 14.31 -6.60 -11.61
CA GLU A 180 15.58 -7.28 -11.87
C GLU A 180 16.47 -7.32 -10.63
N TYR A 181 16.49 -6.22 -9.86
CA TYR A 181 17.33 -6.05 -8.67
C TYR A 181 16.50 -5.62 -7.46
N ASP A 182 17.12 -5.60 -6.28
CA ASP A 182 16.54 -4.98 -5.09
C ASP A 182 16.82 -3.47 -5.09
N TYR A 183 15.87 -2.70 -5.57
CA TYR A 183 15.92 -1.24 -5.58
C TYR A 183 15.21 -0.58 -4.39
N LYS A 184 14.62 -1.37 -3.48
CA LYS A 184 13.80 -0.87 -2.39
C LYS A 184 14.51 -0.86 -1.03
N SER A 185 15.53 -1.70 -0.81
CA SER A 185 16.28 -1.71 0.47
C SER A 185 17.02 -0.41 0.74
N ALA A 186 17.62 0.21 -0.29
CA ALA A 186 18.33 1.47 -0.13
C ALA A 186 17.42 2.66 0.26
N PRO A 187 16.27 2.92 -0.42
CA PRO A 187 15.34 3.95 0.03
C PRO A 187 14.70 3.63 1.38
N LEU A 188 14.42 2.35 1.71
CA LEU A 188 13.95 1.97 3.04
C LEU A 188 14.96 2.37 4.12
N LYS A 189 16.25 2.10 3.92
CA LYS A 189 17.31 2.48 4.87
C LYS A 189 17.43 4.00 5.02
N ALA A 190 17.31 4.75 3.94
CA ALA A 190 17.31 6.21 3.99
C ALA A 190 16.09 6.75 4.76
N LEU A 191 14.92 6.14 4.56
CA LEU A 191 13.71 6.47 5.31
C LEU A 191 13.87 6.19 6.80
N GLU A 192 14.39 5.02 7.19
CA GLU A 192 14.64 4.68 8.60
C GLU A 192 15.58 5.69 9.28
N ASN A 193 16.66 6.08 8.60
CA ASN A 193 17.59 7.09 9.13
C ASN A 193 16.92 8.46 9.33
N TYR A 194 16.03 8.85 8.42
CA TYR A 194 15.24 10.08 8.55
C TYR A 194 14.24 9.99 9.71
N LEU A 195 13.51 8.88 9.78
CA LEU A 195 12.50 8.68 10.84
C LEU A 195 13.13 8.66 12.23
N GLY A 196 14.32 8.12 12.39
CA GLY A 196 15.04 8.08 13.68
C GLY A 196 15.35 9.47 14.30
N ILE A 197 15.09 10.57 13.57
CA ILE A 197 15.20 11.91 14.11
C ILE A 197 14.00 12.27 15.00
N ASN A 198 12.78 11.86 14.59
CA ASN A 198 11.53 12.28 15.21
C ASN A 198 10.69 11.14 15.78
N TYR A 199 10.97 9.90 15.38
CA TYR A 199 10.22 8.71 15.78
C TYR A 199 11.12 7.72 16.50
N LYS A 200 10.58 6.99 17.47
CA LYS A 200 11.30 5.93 18.21
C LYS A 200 11.09 4.55 17.60
N LYS A 201 9.96 4.38 16.93
CA LYS A 201 9.55 3.08 16.39
C LYS A 201 8.92 3.25 15.02
N VAL A 202 9.18 2.30 14.13
CA VAL A 202 8.48 2.19 12.86
C VAL A 202 7.74 0.85 12.79
N LEU A 203 6.51 0.90 12.28
CA LEU A 203 5.67 -0.26 12.02
C LEU A 203 5.48 -0.45 10.52
N VAL A 204 5.25 -1.70 10.12
CA VAL A 204 4.83 -2.06 8.77
C VAL A 204 4.01 -3.35 8.80
N ILE A 205 3.06 -3.49 7.88
CA ILE A 205 2.35 -4.74 7.65
C ILE A 205 3.05 -5.49 6.52
N SER A 206 3.34 -6.77 6.75
CA SER A 206 3.96 -7.66 5.78
C SER A 206 3.15 -8.94 5.64
N ASP A 207 3.16 -9.54 4.46
CA ASP A 207 2.57 -10.85 4.22
C ASP A 207 3.65 -11.94 4.22
N GLU A 208 3.32 -13.10 4.78
CA GLU A 208 4.25 -14.24 4.86
C GLU A 208 4.73 -14.67 3.46
N PHE A 209 3.83 -14.63 2.47
CA PHE A 209 4.12 -15.06 1.10
C PHE A 209 4.51 -13.91 0.15
N GLY A 210 4.26 -12.67 0.53
CA GLY A 210 4.59 -11.47 -0.24
C GLY A 210 3.51 -10.99 -1.20
N VAL A 211 2.24 -11.31 -0.95
CA VAL A 211 1.10 -10.78 -1.71
C VAL A 211 0.84 -9.30 -1.40
N PHE A 212 1.25 -8.84 -0.23
CA PHE A 212 1.17 -7.43 0.13
C PHE A 212 2.27 -6.64 -0.60
N PRO A 213 1.99 -5.41 -1.10
CA PRO A 213 2.92 -4.67 -1.95
C PRO A 213 4.26 -4.30 -1.29
N ASN A 214 4.33 -4.30 0.05
CA ASN A 214 5.52 -3.89 0.79
C ASN A 214 6.70 -4.89 0.68
N GLY A 215 6.41 -6.15 0.55
CA GLY A 215 7.39 -7.24 0.57
C GLY A 215 6.96 -8.33 1.53
N ASN A 216 7.61 -9.48 1.41
CA ASN A 216 7.34 -10.62 2.28
C ASN A 216 8.02 -10.46 3.65
N LEU A 217 7.62 -11.32 4.59
CA LEU A 217 8.15 -11.38 5.95
C LEU A 217 9.68 -11.44 5.98
N ASP A 218 10.30 -12.30 5.16
CA ASP A 218 11.75 -12.45 5.07
C ASP A 218 12.48 -11.16 4.70
N PHE A 219 11.88 -10.31 3.84
CA PHE A 219 12.46 -9.03 3.47
C PHE A 219 12.62 -8.12 4.70
N PHE A 220 11.59 -8.03 5.54
CA PHE A 220 11.65 -7.19 6.74
C PHE A 220 12.53 -7.79 7.82
N LEU A 221 12.51 -9.10 8.04
CA LEU A 221 13.44 -9.78 8.96
C LEU A 221 14.91 -9.52 8.58
N LYS A 222 15.28 -9.60 7.28
CA LYS A 222 16.61 -9.25 6.77
C LYS A 222 16.99 -7.78 6.97
N ASN A 223 16.00 -6.89 7.04
CA ASN A 223 16.20 -5.47 7.35
C ASN A 223 16.12 -5.16 8.85
N SER A 224 16.22 -6.19 9.71
CA SER A 224 16.24 -6.09 11.18
C SER A 224 14.92 -5.60 11.80
N TYR A 225 13.79 -5.92 11.16
CA TYR A 225 12.49 -5.80 11.80
C TYR A 225 12.20 -7.02 12.66
N VAL A 226 11.44 -6.79 13.71
CA VAL A 226 10.95 -7.83 14.63
C VAL A 226 9.51 -8.15 14.24
N ASP A 227 9.16 -9.43 14.21
CA ASP A 227 7.80 -9.89 14.01
C ASP A 227 7.02 -9.78 15.34
N GLU A 228 6.03 -8.90 15.38
CA GLU A 228 5.13 -8.70 16.54
C GLU A 228 3.97 -9.71 16.55
N GLY A 229 3.86 -10.53 15.50
CA GLY A 229 2.85 -11.58 15.37
C GLY A 229 1.84 -11.37 14.25
N ILE A 230 1.00 -12.38 14.06
CA ILE A 230 -0.04 -12.43 13.05
C ILE A 230 -1.20 -11.51 13.47
N ILE A 231 -1.59 -10.60 12.58
CA ILE A 231 -2.72 -9.69 12.77
C ILE A 231 -3.95 -10.10 11.96
N PHE A 232 -3.75 -10.87 10.87
CA PHE A 232 -4.82 -11.38 10.02
C PHE A 232 -4.35 -12.60 9.22
N GLU A 233 -5.24 -13.58 9.03
CA GLU A 233 -5.01 -14.75 8.19
C GLU A 233 -6.31 -15.20 7.52
N ASP A 234 -6.23 -15.47 6.23
CA ASP A 234 -7.27 -16.14 5.44
C ASP A 234 -6.64 -17.04 4.35
N SER A 235 -7.44 -17.49 3.38
CA SER A 235 -6.95 -18.33 2.29
C SER A 235 -6.05 -17.60 1.28
N TYR A 236 -6.02 -16.27 1.32
CA TYR A 236 -5.28 -15.42 0.38
C TYR A 236 -3.95 -14.92 0.96
N CYS A 237 -3.93 -14.52 2.21
CA CYS A 237 -2.77 -13.90 2.85
C CYS A 237 -2.66 -14.26 4.34
N LYS A 238 -1.45 -14.10 4.87
CA LYS A 238 -1.15 -14.18 6.30
C LYS A 238 -0.29 -12.98 6.68
N LEU A 239 -0.95 -12.02 7.32
CA LEU A 239 -0.36 -10.71 7.61
C LEU A 239 0.26 -10.66 8.99
N HIS A 240 1.47 -10.16 9.05
CA HIS A 240 2.23 -9.90 10.28
C HIS A 240 2.38 -8.39 10.49
N LEU A 241 2.32 -7.97 11.74
CA LEU A 241 2.77 -6.65 12.14
C LEU A 241 4.27 -6.74 12.42
N MET A 242 5.05 -5.97 11.69
CA MET A 242 6.50 -5.89 11.87
C MET A 242 6.87 -4.57 12.50
N SER A 243 7.88 -4.56 13.35
CA SER A 243 8.36 -3.34 13.99
C SER A 243 9.88 -3.23 14.00
N LYS A 244 10.37 -2.00 14.10
CA LYS A 244 11.79 -1.72 14.30
C LYS A 244 11.96 -0.49 15.19
N LEU A 245 12.83 -0.57 16.20
CA LEU A 245 13.31 0.58 16.95
C LEU A 245 14.31 1.37 16.08
N LEU A 246 14.21 2.67 16.08
CA LEU A 246 14.99 3.60 15.26
C LEU A 246 16.11 4.29 16.04
#